data_052dcd2ed42171ffdf5193c311ec72b2
#
_entry.id   052dcd2ed42171ffdf5193c311ec72b2
#
_cell.length_a   1.000
_cell.length_b   1.000
_cell.length_c   1.000
_cell.angle_alpha   90.00
_cell.angle_beta   90.00
_cell.angle_gamma   90.00
#
_symmetry.space_group_name_H-M   'P 1'
#
loop_
_entity.id
_entity.type
_entity.pdbx_description
1 polymer ?
#
loop_
_entity_poly.entity_id
_entity_poly.type
_entity_poly.pdbx_seq_one_letter_code
_entity_poly.pdbx_strand_id
1 'polypeptide(L)'
;MDRLISEEDLSPSASNKNYINTEIELTQQFIIHTLRAYQKDFVKRKEMERFIPYVKLDALKLADSLLNKKHKDDKYYEDVNPSYGLLKEKLAQYLDIAKKGGWTFIPKQKKILKKGSKSPVVFAIKKRLQFTDGFPANDSSDVFNDQLDSSVIKFQRRHGLDADGIVSESTIAEMDIPVEERIKQILINM
;
A
#
# COMPACT_ATOMS: atom_id res chain seq x y z
N MET A 1 39.18 1.34 -9.39
CA MET A 1 40.02 1.92 -8.30
C MET A 1 39.57 1.19 -7.05
N ASP A 2 40.24 0.08 -6.75
CA ASP A 2 39.88 -0.76 -5.61
C ASP A 2 40.38 -0.05 -4.34
N ARG A 3 39.43 0.48 -3.58
CA ARG A 3 39.71 1.00 -2.27
C ARG A 3 39.86 -0.21 -1.34
N LEU A 4 41.08 -0.47 -0.88
CA LEU A 4 41.34 -1.47 0.16
C LEU A 4 40.57 -1.00 1.42
N ILE A 5 39.59 -1.77 1.82
CA ILE A 5 38.81 -1.55 3.05
C ILE A 5 39.70 -2.03 4.20
N SER A 6 40.03 -1.17 5.15
CA SER A 6 40.79 -1.55 6.35
C SER A 6 39.89 -2.31 7.33
N GLU A 7 40.49 -3.14 8.21
CA GLU A 7 39.72 -3.85 9.26
C GLU A 7 39.00 -2.88 10.21
N GLU A 8 39.53 -1.66 10.41
CA GLU A 8 38.87 -0.60 11.22
C GLU A 8 37.60 -0.06 10.55
N ASP A 9 37.57 -0.06 9.21
CA ASP A 9 36.37 0.40 8.45
C ASP A 9 35.22 -0.57 8.58
N LEU A 10 35.44 -1.81 8.98
CA LEU A 10 34.46 -2.88 9.15
C LEU A 10 34.00 -3.06 10.61
N SER A 11 34.45 -2.22 11.54
CA SER A 11 33.96 -2.26 12.92
C SER A 11 32.48 -1.93 12.99
N PRO A 12 31.60 -2.88 13.41
CA PRO A 12 30.17 -2.65 13.49
C PRO A 12 29.86 -1.64 14.61
N SER A 13 29.72 -0.39 14.25
CA SER A 13 29.33 0.69 15.15
C SER A 13 28.42 1.68 14.42
N ALA A 14 27.28 1.98 15.04
CA ALA A 14 26.34 2.98 14.52
C ALA A 14 26.94 4.41 14.44
N SER A 15 28.08 4.65 15.07
CA SER A 15 28.81 5.92 14.99
C SER A 15 29.92 5.93 13.94
N ASN A 16 30.28 4.76 13.36
CA ASN A 16 31.29 4.65 12.33
C ASN A 16 30.69 4.96 10.94
N LYS A 17 30.93 6.18 10.44
CA LYS A 17 30.44 6.61 9.12
C LYS A 17 30.96 5.74 7.97
N ASN A 18 32.18 5.23 8.06
CA ASN A 18 32.74 4.37 7.02
C ASN A 18 32.02 3.03 6.98
N TYR A 19 31.72 2.43 8.14
CA TYR A 19 30.94 1.21 8.23
C TYR A 19 29.54 1.40 7.64
N ILE A 20 28.83 2.45 8.04
CA ILE A 20 27.49 2.76 7.53
C ILE A 20 27.49 2.96 6.01
N ASN A 21 28.46 3.72 5.48
CA ASN A 21 28.55 3.94 4.04
C ASN A 21 28.86 2.63 3.29
N THR A 22 29.73 1.79 3.82
CA THR A 22 30.05 0.48 3.23
C THR A 22 28.82 -0.44 3.23
N GLU A 23 28.06 -0.48 4.33
CA GLU A 23 26.80 -1.22 4.42
C GLU A 23 25.77 -0.72 3.39
N ILE A 24 25.64 0.58 3.23
CA ILE A 24 24.73 1.17 2.24
C ILE A 24 25.17 0.81 0.82
N GLU A 25 26.47 0.91 0.51
CA GLU A 25 26.99 0.56 -0.81
C GLU A 25 26.82 -0.93 -1.11
N LEU A 26 27.11 -1.82 -0.17
CA LEU A 26 26.92 -3.26 -0.31
C LEU A 26 25.43 -3.60 -0.51
N THR A 27 24.55 -2.98 0.26
CA THR A 27 23.10 -3.16 0.12
C THR A 27 22.61 -2.69 -1.24
N GLN A 28 23.07 -1.53 -1.73
CA GLN A 28 22.73 -1.04 -3.06
C GLN A 28 23.25 -1.98 -4.16
N GLN A 29 24.48 -2.46 -4.07
CA GLN A 29 25.05 -3.42 -5.03
C GLN A 29 24.27 -4.74 -5.02
N PHE A 30 23.90 -5.24 -3.85
CA PHE A 30 23.07 -6.44 -3.72
C PHE A 30 21.71 -6.25 -4.39
N ILE A 31 21.04 -5.14 -4.14
CA ILE A 31 19.73 -4.81 -4.77
C ILE A 31 19.88 -4.72 -6.30
N ILE A 32 20.89 -3.99 -6.78
CA ILE A 32 21.13 -3.83 -8.23
C ILE A 32 21.43 -5.18 -8.88
N HIS A 33 22.27 -6.00 -8.26
CA HIS A 33 22.62 -7.33 -8.76
C HIS A 33 21.39 -8.24 -8.81
N THR A 34 20.60 -8.24 -7.74
CA THR A 34 19.36 -9.04 -7.63
C THR A 34 18.33 -8.61 -8.67
N LEU A 35 18.11 -7.29 -8.84
CA LEU A 35 17.20 -6.78 -9.87
C LEU A 35 17.67 -7.13 -11.28
N ARG A 36 18.98 -7.02 -11.56
CA ARG A 36 19.55 -7.40 -12.89
C ARG A 36 19.43 -8.91 -13.14
N ALA A 37 19.66 -9.73 -12.13
CA ALA A 37 19.50 -11.18 -12.22
C ALA A 37 18.03 -11.55 -12.48
N TYR A 38 17.10 -10.88 -11.79
CA TYR A 38 15.67 -11.08 -11.95
C TYR A 38 15.16 -10.63 -13.33
N GLN A 39 15.59 -9.44 -13.80
CA GLN A 39 15.19 -8.90 -15.12
C GLN A 39 15.72 -9.72 -16.29
N LYS A 40 16.81 -10.46 -16.11
CA LYS A 40 17.43 -11.29 -17.15
C LYS A 40 16.97 -12.76 -17.11
N ASP A 41 15.92 -13.08 -16.34
CA ASP A 41 15.43 -14.47 -16.14
C ASP A 41 16.49 -15.48 -15.68
N PHE A 42 17.63 -15.01 -15.13
CA PHE A 42 18.65 -15.90 -14.59
C PHE A 42 18.20 -16.68 -13.37
N VAL A 43 17.21 -16.14 -12.63
CA VAL A 43 16.62 -16.83 -11.49
C VAL A 43 15.10 -16.85 -11.67
N LYS A 44 14.55 -18.01 -11.95
CA LYS A 44 13.11 -18.19 -12.03
C LYS A 44 12.52 -18.13 -10.62
N ARG A 45 11.37 -17.47 -10.48
CA ARG A 45 10.65 -17.36 -9.20
C ARG A 45 10.48 -18.71 -8.48
N LYS A 46 10.22 -19.79 -9.23
CA LYS A 46 10.13 -21.17 -8.69
C LYS A 46 11.44 -21.69 -8.09
N GLU A 47 12.58 -21.20 -8.57
CA GLU A 47 13.91 -21.59 -8.02
C GLU A 47 14.20 -20.84 -6.74
N MET A 48 13.83 -19.55 -6.66
CA MET A 48 13.93 -18.77 -5.40
C MET A 48 13.05 -19.37 -4.30
N GLU A 49 11.84 -19.82 -4.63
CA GLU A 49 10.92 -20.47 -3.67
C GLU A 49 11.51 -21.79 -3.11
N ARG A 50 12.46 -22.40 -3.81
CA ARG A 50 13.14 -23.65 -3.40
C ARG A 50 14.26 -23.41 -2.38
N PHE A 51 14.93 -22.25 -2.44
CA PHE A 51 16.05 -21.88 -1.57
C PHE A 51 15.68 -20.95 -0.42
N ILE A 52 14.61 -20.19 -0.60
CA ILE A 52 14.05 -19.33 0.43
C ILE A 52 12.70 -19.96 0.81
N PRO A 53 12.54 -20.53 2.03
CA PRO A 53 11.25 -21.05 2.47
C PRO A 53 10.24 -19.91 2.52
N TYR A 54 9.53 -19.73 1.41
CA TYR A 54 8.45 -18.76 1.30
C TYR A 54 7.19 -19.37 1.93
N VAL A 55 6.95 -19.03 3.18
CA VAL A 55 5.64 -19.30 3.78
C VAL A 55 4.67 -18.28 3.20
N LYS A 56 3.73 -18.71 2.38
CA LYS A 56 2.59 -17.89 1.96
C LYS A 56 1.80 -17.53 3.22
N LEU A 57 2.13 -16.37 3.81
CA LEU A 57 1.32 -15.83 4.89
C LEU A 57 0.01 -15.34 4.30
N ASP A 58 -1.10 -15.86 4.82
CA ASP A 58 -2.41 -15.31 4.56
C ASP A 58 -2.48 -13.91 5.19
N ALA A 59 -2.58 -12.87 4.35
CA ALA A 59 -2.55 -11.49 4.80
C ALA A 59 -3.68 -11.17 5.80
N LEU A 60 -4.85 -11.79 5.65
CA LEU A 60 -5.97 -11.59 6.56
C LEU A 60 -5.69 -12.22 7.93
N LYS A 61 -5.14 -13.43 7.95
CA LYS A 61 -4.73 -14.10 9.21
C LYS A 61 -3.59 -13.37 9.89
N LEU A 62 -2.63 -12.83 9.14
CA LEU A 62 -1.55 -12.04 9.69
C LEU A 62 -2.09 -10.74 10.30
N ALA A 63 -2.93 -10.01 9.58
CA ALA A 63 -3.56 -8.78 10.06
C ALA A 63 -4.39 -9.03 11.33
N ASP A 64 -5.21 -10.08 11.34
CA ASP A 64 -6.00 -10.47 12.51
C ASP A 64 -5.11 -10.82 13.71
N SER A 65 -4.00 -11.54 13.47
CA SER A 65 -3.02 -11.88 14.52
C SER A 65 -2.35 -10.65 15.11
N LEU A 66 -1.95 -9.67 14.28
CA LEU A 66 -1.33 -8.42 14.74
C LEU A 66 -2.27 -7.56 15.57
N LEU A 67 -3.56 -7.55 15.23
CA LEU A 67 -4.56 -6.76 15.95
C LEU A 67 -5.03 -7.42 17.25
N ASN A 68 -5.12 -8.75 17.29
CA ASN A 68 -5.69 -9.49 18.43
C ASN A 68 -4.64 -9.95 19.45
N LYS A 69 -3.38 -10.12 19.05
CA LYS A 69 -2.30 -10.46 19.98
C LYS A 69 -1.70 -9.17 20.53
N LYS A 70 -1.83 -8.95 21.83
CA LYS A 70 -1.06 -7.92 22.55
C LYS A 70 0.42 -8.33 22.49
N HIS A 71 1.15 -7.84 21.48
CA HIS A 71 2.60 -8.00 21.43
C HIS A 71 3.21 -7.13 22.55
N LYS A 72 4.15 -7.68 23.29
CA LYS A 72 4.84 -6.95 24.37
C LYS A 72 5.58 -5.71 23.85
N ASP A 73 5.87 -5.70 22.54
CA ASP A 73 6.67 -4.67 21.86
C ASP A 73 5.82 -3.62 21.12
N ASP A 74 4.48 -3.69 21.17
CA ASP A 74 3.58 -2.74 20.48
C ASP A 74 3.94 -1.28 20.78
N LYS A 75 4.20 -0.99 22.07
CA LYS A 75 4.55 0.35 22.51
C LYS A 75 5.89 0.84 21.96
N TYR A 76 6.87 -0.06 21.83
CA TYR A 76 8.16 0.28 21.26
C TYR A 76 8.06 0.72 19.80
N TYR A 77 7.29 -0.01 18.99
CA TYR A 77 7.10 0.35 17.56
C TYR A 77 6.30 1.64 17.39
N GLU A 78 5.30 1.90 18.24
CA GLU A 78 4.53 3.15 18.25
C GLU A 78 5.41 4.35 18.65
N ASP A 79 6.31 4.19 19.62
CA ASP A 79 7.21 5.23 20.09
C ASP A 79 8.32 5.56 19.06
N VAL A 80 8.81 4.56 18.32
CA VAL A 80 9.87 4.74 17.31
C VAL A 80 9.32 5.25 15.98
N ASN A 81 8.11 4.83 15.60
CA ASN A 81 7.47 5.25 14.37
C ASN A 81 6.04 5.74 14.61
N PRO A 82 5.82 7.07 14.70
CA PRO A 82 4.48 7.62 14.91
C PRO A 82 3.44 7.18 13.86
N SER A 83 3.89 6.80 12.66
CA SER A 83 3.01 6.31 11.60
C SER A 83 2.50 4.89 11.86
N TYR A 84 3.18 4.11 12.73
CA TYR A 84 2.80 2.73 13.03
C TYR A 84 1.39 2.64 13.64
N GLY A 85 1.08 3.49 14.63
CA GLY A 85 -0.26 3.55 15.24
C GLY A 85 -1.35 3.88 14.22
N LEU A 86 -1.09 4.85 13.33
CA LEU A 86 -2.02 5.22 12.25
C LEU A 86 -2.23 4.07 11.25
N LEU A 87 -1.14 3.36 10.90
CA LEU A 87 -1.23 2.18 10.01
C LEU A 87 -2.02 1.05 10.67
N LYS A 88 -1.83 0.82 11.97
CA LYS A 88 -2.57 -0.18 12.76
C LYS A 88 -4.08 0.12 12.80
N GLU A 89 -4.46 1.39 13.00
CA GLU A 89 -5.86 1.81 12.91
C GLU A 89 -6.45 1.56 11.52
N LYS A 90 -5.70 1.91 10.47
CA LYS A 90 -6.12 1.64 9.09
C LYS A 90 -6.19 0.15 8.80
N LEU A 91 -5.24 -0.63 9.28
CA LEU A 91 -5.28 -2.09 9.17
C LEU A 91 -6.57 -2.67 9.76
N ALA A 92 -6.96 -2.22 10.96
CA ALA A 92 -8.20 -2.63 11.61
C ALA A 92 -9.43 -2.29 10.76
N GLN A 93 -9.49 -1.05 10.22
CA GLN A 93 -10.57 -0.61 9.34
C GLN A 93 -10.68 -1.48 8.08
N TYR A 94 -9.55 -1.73 7.40
CA TYR A 94 -9.55 -2.50 6.15
C TYR A 94 -9.84 -3.99 6.39
N LEU A 95 -9.38 -4.53 7.51
CA LEU A 95 -9.70 -5.91 7.90
C LEU A 95 -11.20 -6.09 8.19
N ASP A 96 -11.86 -5.12 8.85
CA ASP A 96 -13.31 -5.14 9.05
C ASP A 96 -14.07 -5.10 7.73
N ILE A 97 -13.63 -4.26 6.78
CA ILE A 97 -14.19 -4.21 5.42
C ILE A 97 -14.03 -5.57 4.73
N ALA A 98 -12.85 -6.20 4.81
CA ALA A 98 -12.59 -7.50 4.19
C ALA A 98 -13.47 -8.60 4.81
N LYS A 99 -13.64 -8.63 6.14
CA LYS A 99 -14.54 -9.56 6.85
C LYS A 99 -16.01 -9.43 6.44
N LYS A 100 -16.41 -8.22 6.00
CA LYS A 100 -17.77 -7.94 5.48
C LYS A 100 -17.90 -8.21 3.97
N GLY A 101 -16.90 -8.76 3.31
CA GLY A 101 -16.91 -9.12 1.89
C GLY A 101 -16.28 -8.09 0.96
N GLY A 102 -15.62 -7.05 1.52
CA GLY A 102 -14.93 -6.03 0.74
C GLY A 102 -15.87 -5.04 0.05
N TRP A 103 -15.39 -4.41 -1.01
CA TRP A 103 -16.18 -3.55 -1.87
C TRP A 103 -16.37 -4.16 -3.25
N THR A 104 -17.47 -3.80 -3.90
CA THR A 104 -17.78 -4.23 -5.28
C THR A 104 -16.99 -3.42 -6.29
N PHE A 105 -16.60 -4.04 -7.40
CA PHE A 105 -15.95 -3.37 -8.51
C PHE A 105 -16.87 -2.34 -9.18
N ILE A 106 -16.27 -1.25 -9.65
CA ILE A 106 -16.96 -0.21 -10.39
C ILE A 106 -17.10 -0.66 -11.84
N PRO A 107 -18.29 -0.57 -12.45
CA PRO A 107 -18.47 -0.92 -13.85
C PRO A 107 -17.53 -0.12 -14.76
N LYS A 108 -16.80 -0.82 -15.63
CA LYS A 108 -15.91 -0.18 -16.60
C LYS A 108 -16.68 0.78 -17.49
N GLN A 109 -16.16 1.97 -17.69
CA GLN A 109 -16.70 2.94 -18.62
C GLN A 109 -15.58 3.68 -19.36
N LYS A 110 -15.87 4.07 -20.60
CA LYS A 110 -14.94 4.82 -21.46
C LYS A 110 -15.05 6.34 -21.25
N LYS A 111 -16.18 6.83 -20.70
CA LYS A 111 -16.41 8.27 -20.53
C LYS A 111 -15.82 8.74 -19.22
N ILE A 112 -15.12 9.83 -19.27
CA ILE A 112 -14.62 10.55 -18.09
C ILE A 112 -15.83 11.12 -17.33
N LEU A 113 -15.84 10.93 -16.00
CA LEU A 113 -16.83 11.52 -15.10
C LEU A 113 -16.22 12.67 -14.32
N LYS A 114 -16.95 13.77 -14.23
CA LYS A 114 -16.58 14.96 -13.47
C LYS A 114 -17.81 15.62 -12.89
N LYS A 115 -17.63 16.62 -12.06
CA LYS A 115 -18.72 17.44 -11.51
C LYS A 115 -19.76 17.79 -12.58
N GLY A 116 -21.02 17.55 -12.29
CA GLY A 116 -22.16 17.73 -13.20
C GLY A 116 -22.47 16.52 -14.09
N SER A 117 -21.62 15.50 -14.15
CA SER A 117 -21.90 14.26 -14.89
C SER A 117 -23.05 13.50 -14.24
N LYS A 118 -23.87 12.85 -15.08
CA LYS A 118 -24.95 11.96 -14.65
C LYS A 118 -24.74 10.57 -15.26
N SER A 119 -24.59 9.56 -14.40
CA SER A 119 -24.33 8.18 -14.83
C SER A 119 -24.63 7.20 -13.70
N PRO A 120 -25.15 5.98 -13.99
CA PRO A 120 -25.29 4.92 -12.99
C PRO A 120 -23.95 4.54 -12.31
N VAL A 121 -22.82 4.73 -13.00
CA VAL A 121 -21.48 4.48 -12.44
C VAL A 121 -21.15 5.45 -11.31
N VAL A 122 -21.70 6.66 -11.30
CA VAL A 122 -21.52 7.63 -10.20
C VAL A 122 -22.02 7.05 -8.88
N PHE A 123 -23.12 6.33 -8.89
CA PHE A 123 -23.61 5.65 -7.69
C PHE A 123 -22.63 4.59 -7.17
N ALA A 124 -22.02 3.79 -8.06
CA ALA A 124 -21.01 2.82 -7.67
C ALA A 124 -19.76 3.48 -7.06
N ILE A 125 -19.33 4.62 -7.64
CA ILE A 125 -18.22 5.42 -7.10
C ILE A 125 -18.55 5.95 -5.70
N LYS A 126 -19.75 6.50 -5.49
CA LYS A 126 -20.21 6.95 -4.18
C LYS A 126 -20.17 5.83 -3.16
N LYS A 127 -20.72 4.65 -3.49
CA LYS A 127 -20.66 3.47 -2.62
C LYS A 127 -19.21 3.08 -2.30
N ARG A 128 -18.32 3.10 -3.27
CA ARG A 128 -16.90 2.78 -3.05
C ARG A 128 -16.24 3.75 -2.06
N LEU A 129 -16.50 5.04 -2.18
CA LEU A 129 -15.94 6.07 -1.32
C LEU A 129 -16.53 6.09 0.10
N GLN A 130 -17.71 5.48 0.32
CA GLN A 130 -18.27 5.30 1.66
C GLN A 130 -17.37 4.46 2.56
N PHE A 131 -16.67 3.46 2.01
CA PHE A 131 -15.83 2.56 2.80
C PHE A 131 -14.58 3.22 3.37
N THR A 132 -13.96 4.15 2.64
CA THR A 132 -12.62 4.65 2.97
C THR A 132 -12.51 6.16 3.09
N ASP A 133 -13.45 6.92 2.52
CA ASP A 133 -13.36 8.37 2.38
C ASP A 133 -14.47 9.14 3.08
N GLY A 134 -15.32 8.41 3.83
CA GLY A 134 -16.41 9.02 4.60
C GLY A 134 -17.50 9.68 3.75
N PHE A 135 -17.68 9.22 2.50
CA PHE A 135 -18.79 9.71 1.69
C PHE A 135 -20.11 9.31 2.34
N PRO A 136 -21.11 10.22 2.45
CA PRO A 136 -22.36 9.94 3.13
C PRO A 136 -23.15 8.79 2.52
N ALA A 137 -23.68 7.91 3.36
CA ALA A 137 -24.44 6.74 2.93
C ALA A 137 -25.83 7.08 2.36
N ASN A 138 -26.34 8.27 2.65
CA ASN A 138 -27.69 8.71 2.25
C ASN A 138 -27.79 9.27 0.82
N ASP A 139 -26.64 9.51 0.15
CA ASP A 139 -26.66 9.99 -1.25
C ASP A 139 -26.60 8.80 -2.22
N SER A 140 -27.77 8.39 -2.69
CA SER A 140 -27.94 7.34 -3.71
C SER A 140 -28.16 7.89 -5.13
N SER A 141 -27.97 9.19 -5.35
CA SER A 141 -28.18 9.81 -6.65
C SER A 141 -27.10 9.41 -7.66
N ASP A 142 -27.47 9.45 -8.95
CA ASP A 142 -26.57 9.20 -10.09
C ASP A 142 -25.83 10.47 -10.57
N VAL A 143 -25.94 11.58 -9.80
CA VAL A 143 -25.36 12.88 -10.13
C VAL A 143 -24.03 13.07 -9.42
N PHE A 144 -23.02 13.47 -10.18
CA PHE A 144 -21.70 13.85 -9.68
C PHE A 144 -21.77 15.28 -9.10
N ASN A 145 -22.01 15.38 -7.80
CA ASN A 145 -22.16 16.64 -7.07
C ASN A 145 -20.84 17.12 -6.47
N ASP A 146 -20.85 18.31 -5.83
CA ASP A 146 -19.67 18.92 -5.21
C ASP A 146 -19.07 18.08 -4.10
N GLN A 147 -19.92 17.35 -3.36
CA GLN A 147 -19.45 16.47 -2.28
C GLN A 147 -18.68 15.28 -2.83
N LEU A 148 -19.14 14.70 -3.95
CA LEU A 148 -18.43 13.63 -4.63
C LEU A 148 -17.12 14.14 -5.22
N ASP A 149 -17.11 15.32 -5.83
CA ASP A 149 -15.92 15.97 -6.38
C ASP A 149 -14.84 16.09 -5.30
N SER A 150 -15.19 16.65 -4.15
CA SER A 150 -14.28 16.78 -3.00
C SER A 150 -13.75 15.44 -2.48
N SER A 151 -14.60 14.41 -2.49
CA SER A 151 -14.22 13.06 -2.04
C SER A 151 -13.28 12.38 -3.05
N VAL A 152 -13.53 12.58 -4.36
CA VAL A 152 -12.63 12.08 -5.43
C VAL A 152 -11.26 12.75 -5.34
N ILE A 153 -11.20 14.06 -5.17
CA ILE A 153 -9.93 14.80 -5.00
C ILE A 153 -9.15 14.26 -3.79
N LYS A 154 -9.82 14.02 -2.66
CA LYS A 154 -9.17 13.42 -1.47
C LYS A 154 -8.65 12.02 -1.77
N PHE A 155 -9.44 11.19 -2.44
CA PHE A 155 -9.03 9.85 -2.84
C PHE A 155 -7.81 9.90 -3.76
N GLN A 156 -7.84 10.71 -4.82
CA GLN A 156 -6.75 10.88 -5.78
C GLN A 156 -5.45 11.31 -5.08
N ARG A 157 -5.52 12.34 -4.22
CA ARG A 157 -4.36 12.82 -3.45
C ARG A 157 -3.76 11.73 -2.57
N ARG A 158 -4.59 10.96 -1.89
CA ARG A 158 -4.14 9.88 -1.01
C ARG A 158 -3.47 8.74 -1.77
N HIS A 159 -3.85 8.51 -3.02
CA HIS A 159 -3.33 7.43 -3.86
C HIS A 159 -2.29 7.91 -4.88
N GLY A 160 -1.78 9.15 -4.76
CA GLY A 160 -0.74 9.67 -5.64
C GLY A 160 -1.18 9.89 -7.09
N LEU A 161 -2.49 10.07 -7.32
CA LEU A 161 -3.06 10.44 -8.60
C LEU A 161 -3.16 11.97 -8.73
N ASP A 162 -3.32 12.48 -9.95
CA ASP A 162 -3.63 13.88 -10.19
C ASP A 162 -4.96 14.22 -9.50
N ALA A 163 -4.92 15.16 -8.54
CA ALA A 163 -6.05 15.50 -7.68
C ALA A 163 -6.95 16.57 -8.35
N ASP A 164 -7.49 16.23 -9.50
CA ASP A 164 -8.26 17.11 -10.38
C ASP A 164 -9.79 16.94 -10.28
N GLY A 165 -10.26 15.97 -9.47
CA GLY A 165 -11.68 15.63 -9.36
C GLY A 165 -12.25 14.86 -10.56
N ILE A 166 -11.42 14.51 -11.53
CA ILE A 166 -11.85 13.80 -12.74
C ILE A 166 -11.70 12.28 -12.51
N VAL A 167 -12.80 11.55 -12.66
CA VAL A 167 -12.77 10.09 -12.61
C VAL A 167 -12.49 9.55 -14.00
N SER A 168 -11.22 9.26 -14.24
CA SER A 168 -10.69 8.59 -15.43
C SER A 168 -10.63 7.07 -15.24
N GLU A 169 -10.20 6.35 -16.27
CA GLU A 169 -9.98 4.91 -16.19
C GLU A 169 -8.93 4.54 -15.14
N SER A 170 -7.85 5.34 -15.00
CA SER A 170 -6.82 5.14 -13.97
C SER A 170 -7.38 5.34 -12.57
N THR A 171 -8.25 6.32 -12.36
CA THR A 171 -8.93 6.55 -11.08
C THR A 171 -9.82 5.36 -10.70
N ILE A 172 -10.58 4.82 -11.67
CA ILE A 172 -11.41 3.62 -11.44
C ILE A 172 -10.53 2.41 -11.12
N ALA A 173 -9.45 2.20 -11.89
CA ALA A 173 -8.54 1.09 -11.64
C ALA A 173 -7.95 1.13 -10.22
N GLU A 174 -7.60 2.32 -9.72
CA GLU A 174 -7.12 2.51 -8.37
C GLU A 174 -8.22 2.26 -7.30
N MET A 175 -9.47 2.66 -7.57
CA MET A 175 -10.61 2.38 -6.70
C MET A 175 -10.92 0.88 -6.64
N ASP A 176 -10.68 0.14 -7.71
CA ASP A 176 -10.99 -1.27 -7.88
C ASP A 176 -9.92 -2.22 -7.31
N ILE A 177 -8.79 -1.69 -6.81
CA ILE A 177 -7.81 -2.53 -6.13
C ILE A 177 -8.49 -3.24 -4.94
N PRO A 178 -8.46 -4.59 -4.88
CA PRO A 178 -9.12 -5.37 -3.84
C PRO A 178 -8.65 -4.99 -2.43
N VAL A 179 -9.54 -5.13 -1.44
CA VAL A 179 -9.23 -4.79 -0.05
C VAL A 179 -8.07 -5.62 0.52
N GLU A 180 -7.93 -6.86 0.09
CA GLU A 180 -6.84 -7.74 0.48
C GLU A 180 -5.47 -7.21 0.01
N GLU A 181 -5.41 -6.63 -1.19
CA GLU A 181 -4.18 -6.00 -1.68
C GLU A 181 -3.85 -4.72 -0.91
N ARG A 182 -4.86 -3.96 -0.50
CA ARG A 182 -4.66 -2.80 0.40
C ARG A 182 -4.13 -3.23 1.77
N ILE A 183 -4.64 -4.31 2.34
CA ILE A 183 -4.14 -4.90 3.59
C ILE A 183 -2.67 -5.29 3.44
N LYS A 184 -2.29 -5.95 2.33
CA LYS A 184 -0.87 -6.28 2.06
C LYS A 184 0.01 -5.03 1.99
N GLN A 185 -0.45 -3.97 1.31
CA GLN A 185 0.28 -2.70 1.25
C GLN A 185 0.49 -2.09 2.65
N ILE A 186 -0.54 -2.11 3.50
CA ILE A 186 -0.43 -1.61 4.88
C ILE A 186 0.59 -2.44 5.66
N LEU A 187 0.49 -3.78 5.60
CA LEU A 187 1.40 -4.69 6.31
C LEU A 187 2.87 -4.53 5.89
N ILE A 188 3.13 -4.23 4.61
CA ILE A 188 4.50 -3.97 4.12
C ILE A 188 5.05 -2.65 4.66
N ASN A 189 4.20 -1.68 4.94
CA ASN A 189 4.59 -0.36 5.43
C ASN A 189 4.61 -0.24 6.96
N MET A 190 4.16 -1.27 7.68
CA MET A 190 4.26 -1.39 9.14
C MET A 190 5.62 -1.93 9.57
#